data_caf87c3a0517b39bff7404df23fab6ab
#
_entry.id   caf87c3a0517b39bff7404df23fab6ab
#
_cell.length_a   1.000
_cell.length_b   1.000
_cell.length_c   1.000
_cell.angle_alpha   90.00
_cell.angle_beta   90.00
_cell.angle_gamma   90.00
#
_symmetry.space_group_name_H-M   'P 1'
#
loop_
_entity.id
_entity.type
_entity.pdbx_description
1 polymer ?
#
loop_
_entity_poly.entity_id
_entity_poly.type
_entity_poly.pdbx_seq_one_letter_code
_entity_poly.pdbx_strand_id
1 'polypeptide(L)'
;MAVYTKLTEEDIKKILSNYSIGKLDNFENIEEGIENSNFLILVDNKKYILTIYEKRVKKEDLPFFSELMISLNISGFKCPKPILNNNKNSITDFKNKKLMIVSFVEGKPKINLSPENCKSIGLETARLHGLTKNLKIFRENDLSINSWRKIFDQVKDKCIDIHKD
;
A
#
# COMPACT_ATOMS: atom_id res chain seq x y z
N MET A 1 11.60 2.79 11.24
CA MET A 1 11.73 4.00 10.38
C MET A 1 11.70 3.56 8.92
N ALA A 2 10.60 3.86 8.22
CA ALA A 2 10.36 3.35 6.88
C ALA A 2 10.21 4.45 5.82
N VAL A 3 10.91 5.55 5.96
CA VAL A 3 11.00 6.54 4.88
C VAL A 3 12.37 6.43 4.23
N TYR A 4 12.47 5.62 3.18
CA TYR A 4 13.70 5.46 2.40
C TYR A 4 13.89 6.60 1.39
N THR A 5 12.80 7.10 0.84
CA THR A 5 12.79 8.24 -0.09
C THR A 5 12.23 9.46 0.63
N LYS A 6 13.06 10.48 0.77
CA LYS A 6 12.60 11.79 1.26
C LYS A 6 12.05 12.60 0.09
N LEU A 7 10.88 13.22 0.29
CA LEU A 7 10.28 14.14 -0.66
C LEU A 7 10.34 15.56 -0.10
N THR A 8 10.60 16.50 -0.99
CA THR A 8 10.42 17.93 -0.74
C THR A 8 9.00 18.34 -1.15
N GLU A 9 8.55 19.52 -0.71
CA GLU A 9 7.28 20.08 -1.16
C GLU A 9 7.24 20.26 -2.68
N GLU A 10 8.36 20.65 -3.29
CA GLU A 10 8.50 20.76 -4.74
C GLU A 10 8.34 19.41 -5.45
N ASP A 11 8.93 18.34 -4.90
CA ASP A 11 8.74 16.97 -5.42
C ASP A 11 7.26 16.59 -5.44
N ILE A 12 6.54 16.86 -4.34
CA ILE A 12 5.11 16.53 -4.24
C ILE A 12 4.29 17.38 -5.21
N LYS A 13 4.56 18.68 -5.31
CA LYS A 13 3.90 19.55 -6.29
C LYS A 13 4.13 19.06 -7.73
N LYS A 14 5.34 18.61 -8.06
CA LYS A 14 5.66 18.01 -9.35
C LYS A 14 4.92 16.69 -9.58
N ILE A 15 4.76 15.86 -8.56
CA ILE A 15 3.95 14.64 -8.65
C ILE A 15 2.49 15.02 -8.90
N LEU A 16 1.94 15.94 -8.10
CA LEU A 16 0.54 16.36 -8.19
C LEU A 16 0.18 17.05 -9.52
N SER A 17 1.13 17.66 -10.23
CA SER A 17 0.88 18.23 -11.56
C SER A 17 0.45 17.17 -12.59
N ASN A 18 0.69 15.89 -12.31
CA ASN A 18 0.18 14.79 -13.13
C ASN A 18 -1.24 14.33 -12.73
N TYR A 19 -1.88 14.99 -11.77
CA TYR A 19 -3.19 14.62 -11.24
C TYR A 19 -4.13 15.82 -11.25
N SER A 20 -5.42 15.58 -11.45
CA SER A 20 -6.47 16.59 -11.39
C SER A 20 -7.21 16.56 -10.05
N ILE A 21 -6.48 16.57 -8.91
CA ILE A 21 -7.06 16.48 -7.57
C ILE A 21 -6.96 17.75 -6.74
N GLY A 22 -6.26 18.76 -7.24
CA GLY A 22 -6.14 20.07 -6.58
C GLY A 22 -4.71 20.44 -6.19
N LYS A 23 -4.58 21.42 -5.29
CA LYS A 23 -3.30 21.96 -4.83
C LYS A 23 -2.90 21.38 -3.49
N LEU A 24 -1.59 21.19 -3.30
CA LEU A 24 -1.02 20.76 -2.03
C LEU A 24 -1.20 21.84 -0.97
N ASP A 25 -1.84 21.47 0.14
CA ASP A 25 -1.96 22.31 1.33
C ASP A 25 -0.85 21.98 2.34
N ASN A 26 -0.64 20.68 2.62
CA ASN A 26 0.36 20.19 3.56
C ASN A 26 0.73 18.73 3.26
N PHE A 27 1.83 18.26 3.82
CA PHE A 27 2.20 16.85 3.82
C PHE A 27 3.01 16.47 5.04
N GLU A 28 2.97 15.20 5.41
CA GLU A 28 3.76 14.62 6.48
C GLU A 28 4.21 13.19 6.14
N ASN A 29 5.36 12.80 6.68
CA ASN A 29 5.87 11.44 6.53
C ASN A 29 5.09 10.51 7.45
N ILE A 30 4.74 9.31 6.97
CA ILE A 30 4.22 8.22 7.79
C ILE A 30 5.41 7.32 8.13
N GLU A 31 5.83 7.33 9.40
CA GLU A 31 7.01 6.59 9.85
C GLU A 31 6.72 5.10 10.11
N GLU A 32 5.45 4.74 10.19
CA GLU A 32 5.01 3.35 10.38
C GLU A 32 5.16 2.56 9.07
N GLY A 33 5.62 1.32 9.21
CA GLY A 33 5.88 0.43 8.07
C GLY A 33 7.37 0.21 7.83
N ILE A 34 7.71 -0.80 7.03
CA ILE A 34 9.09 -1.24 6.80
C ILE A 34 9.45 -1.46 5.33
N GLU A 35 8.51 -1.27 4.42
CA GLU A 35 8.72 -1.66 3.00
C GLU A 35 8.71 -0.50 2.02
N ASN A 36 7.85 0.48 2.23
CA ASN A 36 7.63 1.58 1.30
C ASN A 36 7.73 2.93 2.01
N SER A 37 7.99 4.00 1.26
CA SER A 37 7.93 5.36 1.78
C SER A 37 6.51 5.89 1.60
N ASN A 38 5.83 6.19 2.72
CA ASN A 38 4.45 6.65 2.75
C ASN A 38 4.36 8.10 3.23
N PHE A 39 3.47 8.85 2.63
CA PHE A 39 3.21 10.25 2.96
C PHE A 39 1.70 10.47 3.04
N LEU A 40 1.26 11.10 4.12
CA LEU A 40 -0.06 11.72 4.17
C LEU A 40 0.05 13.07 3.47
N ILE A 41 -0.75 13.27 2.43
CA ILE A 41 -0.83 14.55 1.72
C ILE A 41 -2.22 15.14 1.87
N LEU A 42 -2.29 16.43 2.18
CA LEU A 42 -3.51 17.22 2.22
C LEU A 42 -3.58 18.05 0.93
N VAL A 43 -4.64 17.86 0.16
CA VAL A 43 -4.84 18.50 -1.15
C VAL A 43 -6.27 19.04 -1.22
N ASP A 44 -6.43 20.37 -1.33
CA ASP A 44 -7.73 21.05 -1.28
C ASP A 44 -8.61 20.53 -0.11
N ASN A 45 -8.03 20.51 1.11
CA ASN A 45 -8.66 20.00 2.36
C ASN A 45 -9.06 18.51 2.34
N LYS A 46 -8.60 17.72 1.37
CA LYS A 46 -8.82 16.26 1.32
C LYS A 46 -7.52 15.51 1.58
N LYS A 47 -7.61 14.45 2.35
CA LYS A 47 -6.48 13.58 2.68
C LYS A 47 -6.30 12.48 1.66
N TYR A 48 -5.05 12.22 1.30
CA TYR A 48 -4.63 11.11 0.47
C TYR A 48 -3.35 10.48 1.03
N ILE A 49 -3.10 9.23 0.66
CA ILE A 49 -1.82 8.57 0.91
C ILE A 49 -1.04 8.48 -0.40
N LEU A 50 0.16 9.04 -0.41
CA LEU A 50 1.13 8.87 -1.48
C LEU A 50 2.13 7.81 -1.04
N THR A 51 2.22 6.71 -1.78
CA THR A 51 3.15 5.60 -1.52
C THR A 51 4.19 5.54 -2.62
N ILE A 52 5.47 5.60 -2.26
CA ILE A 52 6.59 5.29 -3.15
C ILE A 52 7.02 3.85 -2.89
N TYR A 53 6.95 3.02 -3.92
CA TYR A 53 7.33 1.62 -3.86
C TYR A 53 8.86 1.49 -3.93
N GLU A 54 9.42 0.91 -2.89
CA GLU A 54 10.85 0.71 -2.73
C GLU A 54 11.29 -0.67 -3.29
N LYS A 55 12.47 -1.15 -2.89
CA LYS A 55 13.11 -2.32 -3.52
C LYS A 55 12.37 -3.66 -3.37
N ARG A 56 11.55 -3.83 -2.33
CA ARG A 56 10.91 -5.13 -2.03
C ARG A 56 9.71 -5.45 -2.91
N VAL A 57 9.01 -4.43 -3.40
CA VAL A 57 7.82 -4.65 -4.23
C VAL A 57 8.26 -4.75 -5.69
N LYS A 58 7.92 -5.85 -6.33
CA LYS A 58 8.13 -6.03 -7.77
C LYS A 58 7.21 -5.07 -8.52
N LYS A 59 7.77 -4.32 -9.48
CA LYS A 59 6.99 -3.34 -10.25
C LYS A 59 5.84 -4.00 -11.03
N GLU A 60 6.05 -5.24 -11.43
CA GLU A 60 5.11 -6.08 -12.17
C GLU A 60 3.88 -6.46 -11.34
N ASP A 61 4.00 -6.45 -10.01
CA ASP A 61 2.91 -6.79 -9.09
C ASP A 61 1.98 -5.59 -8.79
N LEU A 62 2.42 -4.37 -9.06
CA LEU A 62 1.66 -3.17 -8.73
C LEU A 62 0.28 -3.08 -9.41
N PRO A 63 0.12 -3.51 -10.68
CA PRO A 63 -1.21 -3.55 -11.31
C PRO A 63 -2.20 -4.43 -10.53
N PHE A 64 -1.75 -5.60 -10.01
CA PHE A 64 -2.60 -6.46 -9.19
C PHE A 64 -3.20 -5.71 -7.98
N PHE A 65 -2.38 -4.98 -7.23
CA PHE A 65 -2.85 -4.25 -6.05
C PHE A 65 -3.82 -3.12 -6.43
N SER A 66 -3.53 -2.41 -7.51
CA SER A 66 -4.39 -1.35 -8.01
C SER A 66 -5.74 -1.89 -8.47
N GLU A 67 -5.76 -2.93 -9.30
CA GLU A 67 -6.97 -3.56 -9.83
C GLU A 67 -7.82 -4.17 -8.71
N LEU A 68 -7.19 -4.79 -7.71
CA LEU A 68 -7.88 -5.31 -6.53
C LEU A 68 -8.61 -4.20 -5.78
N MET A 69 -7.93 -3.10 -5.45
CA MET A 69 -8.55 -1.96 -4.76
C MET A 69 -9.69 -1.34 -5.58
N ILE A 70 -9.52 -1.19 -6.90
CA ILE A 70 -10.56 -0.66 -7.78
C ILE A 70 -11.79 -1.60 -7.78
N SER A 71 -11.58 -2.90 -7.95
CA SER A 71 -12.66 -3.91 -7.97
C SER A 71 -13.43 -3.95 -6.67
N LEU A 72 -12.72 -3.88 -5.53
CA LEU A 72 -13.33 -3.83 -4.20
C LEU A 72 -14.15 -2.56 -3.99
N ASN A 73 -13.65 -1.40 -4.42
CA ASN A 73 -14.39 -0.14 -4.34
C ASN A 73 -15.67 -0.18 -5.19
N ILE A 74 -15.60 -0.72 -6.42
CA ILE A 74 -16.77 -0.90 -7.29
C ILE A 74 -17.81 -1.80 -6.61
N SER A 75 -17.36 -2.83 -5.89
CA SER A 75 -18.24 -3.74 -5.12
C SER A 75 -18.72 -3.17 -3.79
N GLY A 76 -18.45 -1.89 -3.49
CA GLY A 76 -18.86 -1.23 -2.26
C GLY A 76 -18.10 -1.67 -1.00
N PHE A 77 -16.93 -2.28 -1.16
CA PHE A 77 -16.05 -2.60 -0.03
C PHE A 77 -15.23 -1.37 0.35
N LYS A 78 -15.22 -1.03 1.65
CA LYS A 78 -14.49 0.14 2.15
C LYS A 78 -12.99 -0.14 2.22
N CYS A 79 -12.26 0.28 1.21
CA CYS A 79 -10.79 0.23 1.17
C CYS A 79 -10.24 1.50 0.48
N PRO A 80 -8.92 1.76 0.54
CA PRO A 80 -8.31 2.85 -0.21
C PRO A 80 -8.65 2.74 -1.71
N LYS A 81 -8.97 3.87 -2.35
CA LYS A 81 -9.25 3.93 -3.79
C LYS A 81 -8.07 4.54 -4.52
N PRO A 82 -7.46 3.86 -5.50
CA PRO A 82 -6.43 4.46 -6.35
C PRO A 82 -6.93 5.70 -7.08
N ILE A 83 -6.14 6.75 -7.04
CA ILE A 83 -6.39 7.99 -7.77
C ILE A 83 -5.68 7.90 -9.12
N LEU A 84 -6.43 8.06 -10.19
CA LEU A 84 -5.88 8.01 -11.53
C LEU A 84 -5.20 9.34 -11.88
N ASN A 85 -4.04 9.27 -12.50
CA ASN A 85 -3.37 10.44 -13.05
C ASN A 85 -4.08 10.94 -14.34
N ASN A 86 -3.63 12.04 -14.89
CA ASN A 86 -4.22 12.65 -16.10
C ASN A 86 -4.21 11.73 -17.33
N ASN A 87 -3.32 10.71 -17.34
CA ASN A 87 -3.27 9.66 -18.36
C ASN A 87 -4.12 8.43 -18.00
N LYS A 88 -4.98 8.52 -16.97
CA LYS A 88 -5.85 7.44 -16.47
C LYS A 88 -5.09 6.23 -15.92
N ASN A 89 -3.84 6.39 -15.51
CA ASN A 89 -3.04 5.36 -14.86
C ASN A 89 -3.07 5.55 -13.35
N SER A 90 -3.19 4.47 -12.59
CA SER A 90 -3.09 4.46 -11.13
C SER A 90 -1.64 4.47 -10.63
N ILE A 91 -0.71 4.05 -11.46
CA ILE A 91 0.72 3.97 -11.15
C ILE A 91 1.44 5.03 -11.96
N THR A 92 2.32 5.79 -11.30
CA THR A 92 3.09 6.88 -11.89
C THR A 92 4.58 6.65 -11.65
N ASP A 93 5.42 7.06 -12.60
CA ASP A 93 6.87 7.03 -12.47
C ASP A 93 7.39 8.29 -11.76
N PHE A 94 8.33 8.09 -10.85
CA PHE A 94 9.01 9.17 -10.16
C PHE A 94 10.45 8.76 -9.77
N LYS A 95 11.46 9.47 -10.26
CA LYS A 95 12.90 9.23 -9.94
C LYS A 95 13.28 7.74 -10.00
N ASN A 96 12.96 7.05 -11.09
CA ASN A 96 13.20 5.60 -11.32
C ASN A 96 12.43 4.65 -10.39
N LYS A 97 11.47 5.15 -9.60
CA LYS A 97 10.56 4.39 -8.76
C LYS A 97 9.14 4.49 -9.28
N LYS A 98 8.28 3.61 -8.78
CA LYS A 98 6.84 3.70 -8.99
C LYS A 98 6.20 4.32 -7.75
N LEU A 99 5.14 5.07 -7.97
CA LEU A 99 4.29 5.58 -6.91
C LEU A 99 2.81 5.38 -7.22
N MET A 100 2.01 5.40 -6.18
CA MET A 100 0.55 5.43 -6.27
C MET A 100 0.01 6.42 -5.24
N ILE A 101 -1.04 7.14 -5.62
CA ILE A 101 -1.83 7.95 -4.70
C ILE A 101 -3.15 7.22 -4.48
N VAL A 102 -3.55 7.07 -3.23
CA VAL A 102 -4.85 6.47 -2.86
C VAL A 102 -5.64 7.40 -1.94
N SER A 103 -6.95 7.25 -1.93
CA SER A 103 -7.80 7.96 -0.98
C SER A 103 -7.47 7.55 0.46
N PHE A 104 -7.55 8.49 1.38
CA PHE A 104 -7.43 8.20 2.80
C PHE A 104 -8.70 7.50 3.31
N VAL A 105 -8.53 6.47 4.13
CA VAL A 105 -9.64 5.81 4.84
C VAL A 105 -9.59 6.25 6.30
N GLU A 106 -10.62 6.97 6.72
CA GLU A 106 -10.73 7.43 8.11
C GLU A 106 -10.87 6.24 9.07
N GLY A 107 -10.12 6.29 10.16
CA GLY A 107 -10.14 5.27 11.21
C GLY A 107 -9.06 5.51 12.25
N LYS A 108 -9.17 4.81 13.37
CA LYS A 108 -8.15 4.80 14.42
C LYS A 108 -7.79 3.36 14.76
N PRO A 109 -6.50 3.04 14.94
CA PRO A 109 -6.10 1.71 15.38
C PRO A 109 -6.65 1.43 16.78
N LYS A 110 -7.09 0.19 17.01
CA LYS A 110 -7.44 -0.31 18.34
C LYS A 110 -6.40 -1.30 18.80
N ILE A 111 -5.83 -1.05 19.98
CA ILE A 111 -4.83 -1.93 20.59
C ILE A 111 -5.53 -3.08 21.34
N ASN A 112 -6.58 -2.76 22.12
CA ASN A 112 -7.35 -3.75 22.86
C ASN A 112 -8.62 -4.11 22.10
N LEU A 113 -8.70 -5.35 21.61
CA LEU A 113 -9.85 -5.85 20.85
C LEU A 113 -10.86 -6.51 21.78
N SER A 114 -12.12 -6.13 21.67
CA SER A 114 -13.25 -6.83 22.30
C SER A 114 -13.71 -8.00 21.42
N PRO A 115 -14.50 -8.96 21.96
CA PRO A 115 -15.11 -10.02 21.16
C PRO A 115 -15.94 -9.48 19.98
N GLU A 116 -16.63 -8.35 20.15
CA GLU A 116 -17.41 -7.68 19.07
C GLU A 116 -16.48 -7.14 17.98
N ASN A 117 -15.31 -6.63 18.33
CA ASN A 117 -14.31 -6.20 17.35
C ASN A 117 -13.80 -7.40 16.53
N CYS A 118 -13.50 -8.52 17.20
CA CYS A 118 -13.09 -9.77 16.52
C CYS A 118 -14.18 -10.29 15.58
N LYS A 119 -15.46 -10.27 16.02
CA LYS A 119 -16.62 -10.62 15.19
C LYS A 119 -16.70 -9.72 13.96
N SER A 120 -16.57 -8.41 14.14
CA SER A 120 -16.60 -7.43 13.03
C SER A 120 -15.48 -7.67 12.03
N ILE A 121 -14.25 -7.92 12.49
CA ILE A 121 -13.11 -8.26 11.63
C ILE A 121 -13.39 -9.55 10.85
N GLY A 122 -13.91 -10.58 11.52
CA GLY A 122 -14.27 -11.84 10.86
C GLY A 122 -15.33 -11.67 9.76
N LEU A 123 -16.36 -10.86 10.02
CA LEU A 123 -17.39 -10.54 9.04
C LEU A 123 -16.84 -9.79 7.81
N GLU A 124 -16.01 -8.76 8.03
CA GLU A 124 -15.40 -8.01 6.92
C GLU A 124 -14.39 -8.87 6.14
N THR A 125 -13.65 -9.76 6.82
CA THR A 125 -12.76 -10.73 6.15
C THR A 125 -13.55 -11.70 5.28
N ALA A 126 -14.64 -12.26 5.79
CA ALA A 126 -15.51 -13.14 5.02
C ALA A 126 -16.13 -12.42 3.81
N ARG A 127 -16.55 -11.16 3.99
CA ARG A 127 -17.06 -10.31 2.92
C ARG A 127 -16.00 -10.07 1.85
N LEU A 128 -14.76 -9.75 2.25
CA LEU A 128 -13.63 -9.59 1.34
C LEU A 128 -13.41 -10.86 0.51
N HIS A 129 -13.35 -12.03 1.15
CA HIS A 129 -13.19 -13.31 0.46
C HIS A 129 -14.34 -13.58 -0.53
N GLY A 130 -15.58 -13.27 -0.13
CA GLY A 130 -16.75 -13.41 -1.01
C GLY A 130 -16.66 -12.54 -2.26
N LEU A 131 -16.27 -11.27 -2.10
CA LEU A 131 -16.13 -10.32 -3.20
C LEU A 131 -14.96 -10.65 -4.14
N THR A 132 -13.89 -11.25 -3.62
CA THR A 132 -12.68 -11.57 -4.42
C THR A 132 -12.72 -12.94 -5.07
N LYS A 133 -13.63 -13.83 -4.67
CA LYS A 133 -13.70 -15.23 -5.13
C LYS A 133 -13.71 -15.38 -6.66
N ASN A 134 -14.35 -14.47 -7.37
CA ASN A 134 -14.54 -14.53 -8.81
C ASN A 134 -13.67 -13.52 -9.58
N LEU A 135 -12.75 -12.82 -8.91
CA LEU A 135 -11.82 -11.93 -9.58
C LEU A 135 -10.84 -12.74 -10.44
N LYS A 136 -10.62 -12.27 -11.67
CA LYS A 136 -9.70 -12.91 -12.63
C LYS A 136 -8.27 -12.38 -12.53
N ILE A 137 -7.98 -11.54 -11.50
CA ILE A 137 -6.64 -11.07 -11.22
C ILE A 137 -5.92 -12.07 -10.32
N PHE A 138 -4.65 -12.30 -10.58
CA PHE A 138 -3.83 -13.24 -9.82
C PHE A 138 -2.44 -12.67 -9.56
N ARG A 139 -1.95 -12.93 -8.37
CA ARG A 139 -0.57 -12.72 -7.98
C ARG A 139 -0.10 -13.90 -7.15
N GLU A 140 1.09 -14.40 -7.47
CA GLU A 140 1.70 -15.47 -6.68
C GLU A 140 2.07 -14.97 -5.28
N ASN A 141 1.81 -15.80 -4.27
CA ASN A 141 2.22 -15.47 -2.90
C ASN A 141 3.69 -15.81 -2.69
N ASP A 142 4.55 -14.81 -2.69
CA ASP A 142 6.00 -14.95 -2.48
C ASP A 142 6.36 -15.54 -1.10
N LEU A 143 5.42 -15.51 -0.13
CA LEU A 143 5.58 -16.09 1.22
C LEU A 143 4.82 -17.41 1.39
N SER A 144 4.47 -18.08 0.29
CA SER A 144 3.83 -19.39 0.34
C SER A 144 4.79 -20.47 0.82
N ILE A 145 4.24 -21.61 1.25
CA ILE A 145 5.03 -22.80 1.67
C ILE A 145 6.04 -23.22 0.61
N ASN A 146 5.70 -23.07 -0.68
CA ASN A 146 6.59 -23.40 -1.80
C ASN A 146 7.81 -22.47 -1.90
N SER A 147 7.71 -21.26 -1.32
CA SER A 147 8.77 -20.27 -1.31
C SER A 147 9.65 -20.35 -0.07
N TRP A 148 9.17 -20.95 1.02
CA TRP A 148 9.87 -20.96 2.32
C TRP A 148 11.26 -21.56 2.24
N ARG A 149 11.43 -22.67 1.54
CA ARG A 149 12.74 -23.30 1.39
C ARG A 149 13.76 -22.37 0.75
N LYS A 150 13.36 -21.71 -0.35
CA LYS A 150 14.22 -20.73 -1.04
C LYS A 150 14.57 -19.54 -0.16
N ILE A 151 13.60 -19.04 0.62
CA ILE A 151 13.80 -17.92 1.55
C ILE A 151 14.76 -18.35 2.66
N PHE A 152 14.57 -19.53 3.26
CA PHE A 152 15.44 -20.05 4.29
C PHE A 152 16.87 -20.24 3.78
N ASP A 153 17.05 -20.82 2.59
CA ASP A 153 18.38 -21.05 2.00
C ASP A 153 19.17 -19.76 1.75
N GLN A 154 18.50 -18.61 1.61
CA GLN A 154 19.14 -17.29 1.48
C GLN A 154 19.67 -16.72 2.80
N VAL A 155 19.16 -17.18 3.93
CA VAL A 155 19.44 -16.59 5.24
C VAL A 155 20.06 -17.59 6.24
N LYS A 156 20.05 -18.90 5.94
CA LYS A 156 20.49 -19.95 6.86
C LYS A 156 21.88 -19.71 7.46
N ASP A 157 22.82 -19.23 6.66
CA ASP A 157 24.20 -18.99 7.11
C ASP A 157 24.31 -17.76 8.04
N LYS A 158 23.29 -16.86 8.00
CA LYS A 158 23.20 -15.67 8.86
C LYS A 158 22.37 -15.93 10.13
N CYS A 159 21.61 -17.01 10.17
CA CYS A 159 20.79 -17.34 11.35
C CYS A 159 21.65 -17.72 12.57
N ILE A 160 22.89 -18.20 12.34
CA ILE A 160 23.87 -18.57 13.40
C ILE A 160 24.30 -17.33 14.20
N ASP A 161 24.27 -16.13 13.57
CA ASP A 161 24.67 -14.88 14.23
C ASP A 161 23.60 -14.32 15.17
N ILE A 162 22.37 -14.83 15.09
CA ILE A 162 21.21 -14.36 15.90
C ILE A 162 21.10 -15.13 17.23
N HIS A 163 21.61 -16.35 17.31
CA HIS A 163 21.62 -17.20 18.51
C HIS A 163 23.05 -17.55 18.87
N LYS A 164 23.66 -16.73 19.71
CA LYS A 164 24.90 -17.02 20.44
C LYS A 164 24.66 -17.28 21.94
N ASP A 165 23.40 -17.57 22.32
CA ASP A 165 23.04 -17.97 23.68
C ASP A 165 22.64 -19.44 23.72
#